data_fbd6ace4d71c1f7951adf6fc23828fe7
#
_entry.id   fbd6ace4d71c1f7951adf6fc23828fe7
#
_cell.length_a   1.000
_cell.length_b   1.000
_cell.length_c   1.000
_cell.angle_alpha   90.00
_cell.angle_beta   90.00
_cell.angle_gamma   90.00
#
_symmetry.space_group_name_H-M   'P 1'
#
loop_
_entity.id
_entity.type
_entity.pdbx_description
1 polymer ?
#
loop_
_entity_poly.entity_id
_entity_poly.type
_entity_poly.pdbx_seq_one_letter_code
_entity_poly.pdbx_strand_id
1 'polypeptide(L)'
;MRRALLAVLLALSPGTTVAQVALSDVAVHEGQVVTAVEIEGRKATREHVVVRELHTRVGEPLDYQAVAEDVQRLTNLQIFSEIAVEVEPGENEGVRVRFVVREMPPWIPLLALTYTEQDGFSVGPGLSSLNLTGRDIEVSGKAFFGGTTQFQVFADWPWITGDHHLGGRLEAAHLDRYDTLNEFQEVSSEFTPRISRFLGERGRLAGELQLFKMRSDRPGIALSPGDQDLLVSVGVSLGWDTRSSWNNPRGGWLNELVLKKTGGVLGGDGDFWTLVVDVRRWQTTFPRQRLLLSGLISLQSGTVGESFPGYLQYRLGGANTIRGYDIEKLSRELFGRNQMIGTVEYSYALVPQRRFDFWKFSFRLGLEVAVFGDVGVAWNESRDLSAKRTRAGMGSGLRILMPGSEMLRLDVGWSPEGGFHFHFAGDTKPNRQRRRVR
;
A
#
# COMPACT_ATOMS: atom_id res chain seq x y z
N MET A 1 4.41 -0.23 -34.08
CA MET A 1 4.35 0.11 -32.64
C MET A 1 4.26 1.61 -32.30
N ARG A 2 4.69 2.55 -33.13
CA ARG A 2 4.57 4.02 -32.85
C ARG A 2 3.15 4.60 -32.94
N ARG A 3 2.19 3.92 -33.58
CA ARG A 3 0.80 4.41 -33.74
C ARG A 3 -0.15 4.04 -32.58
N ALA A 4 0.19 3.05 -31.77
CA ALA A 4 -0.65 2.63 -30.65
C ALA A 4 -0.47 3.48 -29.38
N LEU A 5 0.74 4.02 -29.15
CA LEU A 5 0.98 4.92 -28.00
C LEU A 5 0.36 6.32 -28.21
N LEU A 6 0.24 6.78 -29.46
CA LEU A 6 -0.37 8.09 -29.77
C LEU A 6 -1.90 8.07 -29.70
N ALA A 7 -2.52 6.93 -29.90
CA ALA A 7 -3.99 6.78 -29.83
C ALA A 7 -4.55 6.88 -28.41
N VAL A 8 -3.76 6.56 -27.38
CA VAL A 8 -4.15 6.72 -25.97
C VAL A 8 -4.10 8.19 -25.53
N LEU A 9 -3.28 9.01 -26.17
CA LEU A 9 -3.13 10.44 -25.82
C LEU A 9 -4.13 11.36 -26.56
N LEU A 10 -4.73 10.93 -27.67
CA LEU A 10 -5.63 11.75 -28.50
C LEU A 10 -7.12 11.57 -28.22
N ALA A 11 -7.52 10.66 -27.34
CA ALA A 11 -8.91 10.53 -26.88
C ALA A 11 -9.27 11.48 -25.72
N LEU A 12 -8.52 12.54 -25.53
CA LEU A 12 -8.74 13.56 -24.50
C LEU A 12 -9.64 14.70 -25.00
N SER A 13 -10.84 14.37 -25.50
CA SER A 13 -11.85 15.39 -25.68
C SER A 13 -12.33 15.93 -24.32
N PRO A 14 -12.46 17.25 -24.14
CA PRO A 14 -12.93 17.85 -22.91
C PRO A 14 -14.47 17.72 -22.87
N GLY A 15 -14.95 16.56 -22.50
CA GLY A 15 -16.36 16.31 -22.36
C GLY A 15 -16.67 15.45 -21.15
N THR A 16 -17.32 16.03 -20.19
CA THR A 16 -17.89 15.50 -18.96
C THR A 16 -16.97 15.52 -17.73
N THR A 17 -17.22 16.55 -16.94
CA THR A 17 -16.88 16.69 -15.53
C THR A 17 -17.18 15.39 -14.81
N VAL A 18 -16.18 14.80 -14.18
CA VAL A 18 -16.35 13.66 -13.29
C VAL A 18 -17.42 14.03 -12.27
N ALA A 19 -18.38 13.17 -12.09
CA ALA A 19 -19.26 13.22 -10.95
C ALA A 19 -18.38 13.18 -9.66
N GLN A 20 -17.94 14.33 -9.21
CA GLN A 20 -17.93 14.67 -7.82
C GLN A 20 -19.32 14.24 -7.40
N VAL A 21 -19.46 13.25 -6.50
CA VAL A 21 -20.75 12.86 -5.95
C VAL A 21 -21.48 14.16 -5.71
N ALA A 22 -22.55 14.41 -6.43
CA ALA A 22 -23.25 15.66 -6.30
C ALA A 22 -24.01 15.60 -4.97
N LEU A 23 -23.31 15.96 -3.89
CA LEU A 23 -23.92 16.11 -2.57
C LEU A 23 -24.73 17.42 -2.48
N SER A 24 -24.99 18.05 -3.63
CA SER A 24 -25.85 19.24 -3.71
C SER A 24 -27.23 19.00 -3.09
N ASP A 25 -27.80 17.84 -3.36
CA ASP A 25 -29.13 17.49 -2.86
C ASP A 25 -29.10 17.23 -1.35
N VAL A 26 -28.02 16.68 -0.83
CA VAL A 26 -27.82 16.53 0.62
C VAL A 26 -27.76 17.89 1.31
N ALA A 27 -27.05 18.86 0.73
CA ALA A 27 -26.94 20.20 1.30
C ALA A 27 -28.27 20.97 1.31
N VAL A 28 -29.15 20.71 0.33
CA VAL A 28 -30.49 21.34 0.27
C VAL A 28 -31.41 20.83 1.37
N HIS A 29 -31.22 19.57 1.80
CA HIS A 29 -32.05 18.89 2.79
C HIS A 29 -31.38 18.78 4.18
N GLU A 30 -30.32 19.51 4.42
CA GLU A 30 -29.57 19.51 5.68
C GLU A 30 -30.49 19.74 6.89
N GLY A 31 -30.38 18.90 7.91
CA GLY A 31 -31.15 18.99 9.14
C GLY A 31 -32.54 18.35 9.11
N GLN A 32 -33.03 17.91 7.95
CA GLN A 32 -34.31 17.17 7.86
C GLN A 32 -34.14 15.76 8.43
N VAL A 33 -35.19 15.21 9.04
CA VAL A 33 -35.12 13.86 9.64
C VAL A 33 -35.04 12.80 8.55
N VAL A 34 -34.06 11.91 8.65
CA VAL A 34 -33.93 10.77 7.75
C VAL A 34 -35.01 9.73 8.09
N THR A 35 -35.92 9.48 7.18
CA THR A 35 -37.02 8.50 7.35
C THR A 35 -36.70 7.14 6.79
N ALA A 36 -35.78 7.06 5.81
CA ALA A 36 -35.30 5.80 5.24
C ALA A 36 -33.87 5.94 4.71
N VAL A 37 -33.08 4.87 4.83
CA VAL A 37 -31.77 4.71 4.17
C VAL A 37 -31.85 3.48 3.28
N GLU A 38 -31.67 3.69 1.97
CA GLU A 38 -31.77 2.66 0.95
C GLU A 38 -30.44 2.45 0.24
N ILE A 39 -30.14 1.23 -0.18
CA ILE A 39 -28.94 0.89 -0.93
C ILE A 39 -29.38 0.23 -2.24
N GLU A 40 -29.14 0.91 -3.34
CA GLU A 40 -29.50 0.45 -4.68
C GLU A 40 -28.28 0.05 -5.49
N GLY A 41 -28.46 -0.89 -6.46
CA GLY A 41 -27.41 -1.29 -7.41
C GLY A 41 -26.49 -2.42 -6.92
N ARG A 42 -26.66 -2.91 -5.68
CA ARG A 42 -25.96 -4.11 -5.19
C ARG A 42 -26.41 -5.34 -6.00
N LYS A 43 -25.47 -6.22 -6.32
CA LYS A 43 -25.72 -7.51 -6.98
C LYS A 43 -25.16 -8.68 -6.17
N ALA A 44 -23.88 -8.63 -5.86
CA ALA A 44 -23.16 -9.64 -5.12
C ALA A 44 -22.85 -9.22 -3.67
N THR A 45 -22.64 -7.93 -3.43
CA THR A 45 -22.29 -7.39 -2.10
C THR A 45 -23.44 -7.57 -1.12
N ARG A 46 -23.15 -8.16 0.03
CA ARG A 46 -24.14 -8.34 1.10
C ARG A 46 -24.46 -6.99 1.74
N GLU A 47 -25.70 -6.78 2.12
CA GLU A 47 -26.19 -5.52 2.66
C GLU A 47 -25.42 -5.06 3.89
N HIS A 48 -25.16 -5.94 4.84
CA HIS A 48 -24.41 -5.61 6.05
C HIS A 48 -23.01 -5.05 5.76
N VAL A 49 -22.39 -5.36 4.60
CA VAL A 49 -21.08 -4.80 4.19
C VAL A 49 -21.19 -3.30 3.92
N VAL A 50 -22.32 -2.85 3.39
CA VAL A 50 -22.56 -1.44 3.15
C VAL A 50 -23.05 -0.75 4.41
N VAL A 51 -24.08 -1.32 5.06
CA VAL A 51 -24.71 -0.71 6.26
C VAL A 51 -23.72 -0.44 7.37
N ARG A 52 -22.76 -1.34 7.61
CA ARG A 52 -21.74 -1.15 8.66
C ARG A 52 -20.83 0.05 8.45
N GLU A 53 -20.73 0.53 7.20
CA GLU A 53 -19.92 1.70 6.85
C GLU A 53 -20.67 3.01 6.95
N LEU A 54 -22.01 2.96 7.10
CA LEU A 54 -22.85 4.15 7.14
C LEU A 54 -23.00 4.68 8.57
N HIS A 55 -22.81 5.97 8.73
CA HIS A 55 -23.19 6.73 9.94
C HIS A 55 -24.57 7.34 9.81
N THR A 56 -25.03 7.64 8.58
CA THR A 56 -26.38 8.12 8.30
C THR A 56 -27.41 7.09 8.77
N ARG A 57 -28.30 7.48 9.69
CA ARG A 57 -29.26 6.59 10.33
C ARG A 57 -30.69 7.13 10.27
N VAL A 58 -31.65 6.21 10.18
CA VAL A 58 -33.08 6.55 10.29
C VAL A 58 -33.38 7.12 11.67
N GLY A 59 -34.14 8.22 11.69
CA GLY A 59 -34.52 8.95 12.89
C GLY A 59 -33.58 10.08 13.31
N GLU A 60 -32.42 10.19 12.68
CA GLU A 60 -31.45 11.27 12.94
C GLU A 60 -31.58 12.38 11.90
N PRO A 61 -31.16 13.64 12.21
CA PRO A 61 -31.09 14.72 11.25
C PRO A 61 -30.07 14.38 10.13
N LEU A 62 -30.40 14.71 8.89
CA LEU A 62 -29.48 14.59 7.77
C LEU A 62 -28.31 15.56 7.99
N ASP A 63 -27.10 15.03 8.00
CA ASP A 63 -25.84 15.78 8.14
C ASP A 63 -24.99 15.57 6.89
N TYR A 64 -24.72 16.67 6.18
CA TYR A 64 -23.87 16.66 4.98
C TYR A 64 -22.49 16.06 5.24
N GLN A 65 -21.89 16.38 6.39
CA GLN A 65 -20.55 15.87 6.72
C GLN A 65 -20.58 14.36 6.94
N ALA A 66 -21.58 13.84 7.65
CA ALA A 66 -21.76 12.42 7.88
C ALA A 66 -21.96 11.66 6.56
N VAL A 67 -22.79 12.16 5.66
CA VAL A 67 -23.00 11.56 4.32
C VAL A 67 -21.70 11.58 3.49
N ALA A 68 -20.96 12.68 3.53
CA ALA A 68 -19.67 12.78 2.83
C ALA A 68 -18.64 11.76 3.37
N GLU A 69 -18.62 11.54 4.67
CA GLU A 69 -17.79 10.53 5.32
C GLU A 69 -18.25 9.10 4.96
N ASP A 70 -19.55 8.84 4.90
CA ASP A 70 -20.12 7.57 4.46
C ASP A 70 -19.70 7.23 3.03
N VAL A 71 -19.81 8.19 2.10
CA VAL A 71 -19.34 8.02 0.71
C VAL A 71 -17.84 7.73 0.68
N GLN A 72 -17.06 8.40 1.52
CA GLN A 72 -15.61 8.16 1.59
C GLN A 72 -15.30 6.75 2.12
N ARG A 73 -16.02 6.26 3.14
CA ARG A 73 -15.86 4.90 3.66
C ARG A 73 -16.22 3.85 2.63
N LEU A 74 -17.38 4.01 1.97
CA LEU A 74 -17.76 3.11 0.88
C LEU A 74 -16.75 3.13 -0.27
N THR A 75 -16.16 4.29 -0.58
CA THR A 75 -15.09 4.41 -1.57
C THR A 75 -13.83 3.66 -1.13
N ASN A 76 -13.50 3.67 0.14
CA ASN A 76 -12.33 2.98 0.71
C ASN A 76 -12.46 1.46 0.66
N LEU A 77 -13.66 0.90 0.60
CA LEU A 77 -13.85 -0.54 0.38
C LEU A 77 -13.30 -0.99 -0.99
N GLN A 78 -13.25 -0.09 -1.99
CA GLN A 78 -12.76 -0.36 -3.35
C GLN A 78 -13.56 -1.42 -4.13
N ILE A 79 -14.66 -1.89 -3.58
CA ILE A 79 -15.56 -2.86 -4.23
C ILE A 79 -16.59 -2.20 -5.15
N PHE A 80 -16.67 -0.85 -5.11
CA PHE A 80 -17.57 -0.06 -5.94
C PHE A 80 -16.79 0.82 -6.92
N SER A 81 -17.19 0.77 -8.19
CA SER A 81 -16.65 1.65 -9.24
C SER A 81 -17.30 3.03 -9.22
N GLU A 82 -18.52 3.13 -8.69
CA GLU A 82 -19.31 4.35 -8.60
C GLU A 82 -20.17 4.33 -7.34
N ILE A 83 -20.28 5.47 -6.69
CA ILE A 83 -21.16 5.70 -5.54
C ILE A 83 -21.80 7.05 -5.77
N ALA A 84 -23.13 7.12 -5.73
CA ALA A 84 -23.91 8.36 -5.76
C ALA A 84 -24.85 8.39 -4.56
N VAL A 85 -25.22 9.57 -4.12
CA VAL A 85 -26.23 9.77 -3.08
C VAL A 85 -27.33 10.60 -3.65
N GLU A 86 -28.56 10.10 -3.52
CA GLU A 86 -29.80 10.78 -3.91
C GLU A 86 -30.62 11.02 -2.65
N VAL A 87 -31.21 12.21 -2.53
CA VAL A 87 -32.10 12.58 -1.42
C VAL A 87 -33.45 12.90 -1.99
N GLU A 88 -34.45 12.17 -1.55
CA GLU A 88 -35.86 12.35 -1.99
C GLU A 88 -36.76 12.72 -0.79
N PRO A 89 -37.86 13.43 -0.99
CA PRO A 89 -38.84 13.64 0.03
C PRO A 89 -39.34 12.31 0.63
N GLY A 90 -39.36 12.21 1.94
CA GLY A 90 -39.79 11.05 2.70
C GLY A 90 -41.13 11.28 3.38
N GLU A 91 -41.47 10.41 4.32
CA GLU A 91 -42.67 10.55 5.15
C GLU A 91 -42.52 11.68 6.18
N ASN A 92 -43.62 12.27 6.62
CA ASN A 92 -43.67 13.27 7.70
C ASN A 92 -42.72 14.46 7.52
N GLU A 93 -42.61 15.01 6.33
CA GLU A 93 -41.69 16.11 5.99
C GLU A 93 -40.22 15.76 6.15
N GLY A 94 -39.88 14.49 6.32
CA GLY A 94 -38.50 14.02 6.35
C GLY A 94 -37.97 13.65 4.96
N VAL A 95 -36.77 13.02 4.94
CA VAL A 95 -36.09 12.65 3.72
C VAL A 95 -35.72 11.17 3.69
N ARG A 96 -35.70 10.64 2.47
CA ARG A 96 -35.16 9.31 2.15
C ARG A 96 -33.78 9.50 1.52
N VAL A 97 -32.77 8.86 2.09
CA VAL A 97 -31.40 8.88 1.57
C VAL A 97 -31.15 7.58 0.83
N ARG A 98 -30.81 7.66 -0.44
CA ARG A 98 -30.50 6.49 -1.28
C ARG A 98 -29.03 6.51 -1.71
N PHE A 99 -28.27 5.48 -1.30
CA PHE A 99 -26.93 5.22 -1.77
C PHE A 99 -26.99 4.33 -3.02
N VAL A 100 -26.72 4.91 -4.19
CA VAL A 100 -26.69 4.19 -5.47
C VAL A 100 -25.26 3.74 -5.74
N VAL A 101 -25.03 2.43 -5.77
CA VAL A 101 -23.69 1.85 -5.94
C VAL A 101 -23.59 1.03 -7.22
N ARG A 102 -22.40 1.03 -7.82
CA ARG A 102 -22.06 0.13 -8.93
C ARG A 102 -20.88 -0.73 -8.52
N GLU A 103 -21.09 -2.05 -8.46
CA GLU A 103 -20.03 -2.98 -8.06
C GLU A 103 -18.92 -3.10 -9.09
N MET A 104 -17.70 -3.32 -8.62
CA MET A 104 -16.57 -3.74 -9.44
C MET A 104 -16.80 -5.18 -9.95
N PRO A 105 -16.18 -5.58 -11.07
CA PRO A 105 -16.17 -6.98 -11.49
C PRO A 105 -15.68 -7.90 -10.36
N PRO A 106 -16.27 -9.10 -10.20
CA PRO A 106 -15.91 -10.01 -9.11
C PRO A 106 -14.46 -10.49 -9.19
N TRP A 107 -13.90 -10.54 -10.40
CA TRP A 107 -12.52 -10.88 -10.66
C TRP A 107 -11.88 -9.85 -11.59
N ILE A 108 -10.70 -9.38 -11.21
CA ILE A 108 -9.94 -8.37 -11.94
C ILE A 108 -8.63 -9.03 -12.39
N PRO A 109 -8.43 -9.23 -13.70
CA PRO A 109 -7.12 -9.64 -14.21
C PRO A 109 -6.13 -8.51 -14.04
N LEU A 110 -4.93 -8.85 -13.57
CA LEU A 110 -3.85 -7.91 -13.33
C LEU A 110 -2.66 -8.27 -14.22
N LEU A 111 -1.98 -7.27 -14.73
CA LEU A 111 -0.65 -7.41 -15.28
C LEU A 111 0.34 -7.04 -14.17
N ALA A 112 1.03 -8.05 -13.64
CA ALA A 112 2.05 -7.84 -12.62
C ALA A 112 3.34 -7.40 -13.30
N LEU A 113 3.84 -6.24 -12.93
CA LEU A 113 5.07 -5.65 -13.45
C LEU A 113 5.93 -5.22 -12.27
N THR A 114 7.20 -5.57 -12.30
CA THR A 114 8.18 -5.06 -11.35
C THR A 114 9.51 -4.84 -12.05
N TYR A 115 10.23 -3.86 -11.57
CA TYR A 115 11.61 -3.61 -11.94
C TYR A 115 12.36 -3.22 -10.68
N THR A 116 13.47 -3.87 -10.46
CA THR A 116 14.48 -3.39 -9.52
C THR A 116 15.80 -3.29 -10.26
N GLU A 117 16.66 -2.38 -9.84
CA GLU A 117 17.98 -2.25 -10.44
C GLU A 117 18.80 -3.53 -10.25
N GLN A 118 18.57 -4.23 -9.14
CA GLN A 118 19.25 -5.48 -8.80
C GLN A 118 18.75 -6.67 -9.62
N ASP A 119 17.44 -6.79 -9.79
CA ASP A 119 16.84 -8.00 -10.35
C ASP A 119 16.43 -7.82 -11.82
N GLY A 120 16.45 -6.56 -12.31
CA GLY A 120 15.94 -6.24 -13.64
C GLY A 120 14.41 -6.25 -13.74
N PHE A 121 13.91 -6.44 -14.94
CA PHE A 121 12.48 -6.42 -15.26
C PHE A 121 11.85 -7.78 -15.11
N SER A 122 10.72 -7.84 -14.41
CA SER A 122 9.89 -9.05 -14.31
C SER A 122 8.43 -8.72 -14.61
N VAL A 123 7.77 -9.62 -15.31
CA VAL A 123 6.38 -9.48 -15.74
C VAL A 123 5.63 -10.80 -15.53
N GLY A 124 4.34 -10.73 -15.34
CA GLY A 124 3.52 -11.91 -15.24
C GLY A 124 2.04 -11.65 -15.01
N PRO A 125 1.24 -12.69 -14.96
CA PRO A 125 -0.19 -12.59 -14.72
C PRO A 125 -0.50 -12.41 -13.23
N GLY A 126 -1.60 -11.75 -12.97
CA GLY A 126 -2.22 -11.69 -11.66
C GLY A 126 -3.74 -11.77 -11.76
N LEU A 127 -4.37 -12.14 -10.68
CA LEU A 127 -5.81 -12.18 -10.54
C LEU A 127 -6.20 -11.72 -9.15
N SER A 128 -7.18 -10.84 -9.04
CA SER A 128 -7.68 -10.32 -7.76
C SER A 128 -9.20 -10.35 -7.73
N SER A 129 -9.74 -10.66 -6.56
CA SER A 129 -11.14 -10.44 -6.20
C SER A 129 -11.16 -9.55 -4.97
N LEU A 130 -11.82 -8.40 -5.07
CA LEU A 130 -11.92 -7.44 -3.96
C LEU A 130 -13.10 -7.75 -3.01
N ASN A 131 -14.04 -8.57 -3.48
CA ASN A 131 -15.28 -8.85 -2.77
C ASN A 131 -15.71 -10.30 -2.92
N LEU A 132 -14.84 -11.23 -2.54
CA LEU A 132 -15.13 -12.65 -2.62
C LEU A 132 -16.39 -12.99 -1.81
N THR A 133 -17.34 -13.67 -2.43
CA THR A 133 -18.64 -14.04 -1.82
C THR A 133 -19.49 -12.85 -1.32
N GLY A 134 -19.21 -11.63 -1.76
CA GLY A 134 -19.95 -10.43 -1.37
C GLY A 134 -19.71 -9.94 0.07
N ARG A 135 -18.63 -10.38 0.71
CA ARG A 135 -18.32 -10.10 2.12
C ARG A 135 -17.15 -9.13 2.33
N ASP A 136 -16.72 -8.41 1.29
CA ASP A 136 -15.54 -7.55 1.32
C ASP A 136 -14.24 -8.34 1.63
N ILE A 137 -14.20 -9.61 1.22
CA ILE A 137 -13.00 -10.44 1.34
C ILE A 137 -12.16 -10.22 0.10
N GLU A 138 -10.94 -9.76 0.28
CA GLU A 138 -9.98 -9.61 -0.81
C GLU A 138 -9.11 -10.86 -0.94
N VAL A 139 -8.98 -11.38 -2.15
CA VAL A 139 -8.04 -12.46 -2.48
C VAL A 139 -7.28 -12.07 -3.73
N SER A 140 -5.97 -12.18 -3.72
CA SER A 140 -5.13 -11.87 -4.88
C SER A 140 -3.99 -12.84 -5.01
N GLY A 141 -3.70 -13.20 -6.27
CA GLY A 141 -2.51 -13.98 -6.64
C GLY A 141 -1.77 -13.29 -7.79
N LYS A 142 -0.44 -13.29 -7.72
CA LYS A 142 0.45 -12.74 -8.75
C LYS A 142 1.63 -13.66 -8.96
N ALA A 143 2.06 -13.77 -10.21
CA ALA A 143 3.31 -14.43 -10.59
C ALA A 143 4.18 -13.44 -11.37
N PHE A 144 5.49 -13.52 -11.18
CA PHE A 144 6.47 -12.70 -11.90
C PHE A 144 7.55 -13.61 -12.47
N PHE A 145 7.97 -13.32 -13.70
CA PHE A 145 9.01 -14.02 -14.42
C PHE A 145 9.91 -13.03 -15.14
N GLY A 146 11.20 -13.29 -15.18
CA GLY A 146 12.21 -12.43 -15.78
C GLY A 146 13.43 -12.29 -14.89
N GLY A 147 13.74 -11.12 -14.42
CA GLY A 147 14.83 -10.88 -13.46
C GLY A 147 14.65 -11.66 -12.16
N THR A 148 13.41 -11.90 -11.75
CA THR A 148 13.06 -12.80 -10.63
C THR A 148 11.97 -13.76 -11.02
N THR A 149 11.93 -14.94 -10.39
CA THR A 149 10.73 -15.78 -10.35
C THR A 149 10.07 -15.58 -8.99
N GLN A 150 8.84 -15.07 -8.98
CA GLN A 150 8.15 -14.80 -7.74
C GLN A 150 6.67 -15.17 -7.84
N PHE A 151 6.16 -15.79 -6.77
CA PHE A 151 4.74 -16.07 -6.58
C PHE A 151 4.27 -15.42 -5.30
N GLN A 152 3.12 -14.75 -5.35
CA GLN A 152 2.52 -14.10 -4.20
C GLN A 152 1.03 -14.40 -4.16
N VAL A 153 0.54 -14.77 -2.99
CA VAL A 153 -0.90 -14.94 -2.72
C VAL A 153 -1.20 -14.26 -1.41
N PHE A 154 -2.29 -13.52 -1.36
CA PHE A 154 -2.83 -13.05 -0.09
C PHE A 154 -4.36 -13.17 -0.06
N ALA A 155 -4.89 -13.26 1.14
CA ALA A 155 -6.30 -13.17 1.45
C ALA A 155 -6.49 -12.27 2.67
N ASP A 156 -7.41 -11.33 2.59
CA ASP A 156 -7.71 -10.35 3.64
C ASP A 156 -9.19 -10.38 3.98
N TRP A 157 -9.49 -10.58 5.26
CA TRP A 157 -10.84 -10.57 5.83
C TRP A 157 -10.93 -9.38 6.77
N PRO A 158 -11.43 -8.21 6.36
CA PRO A 158 -11.49 -7.04 7.25
C PRO A 158 -12.46 -7.23 8.41
N TRP A 159 -13.48 -8.10 8.24
CA TRP A 159 -14.46 -8.42 9.26
C TRP A 159 -14.70 -9.93 9.37
N ILE A 160 -14.10 -10.57 10.39
CA ILE A 160 -14.36 -11.97 10.73
C ILE A 160 -15.59 -12.06 11.66
N THR A 161 -15.68 -11.13 12.61
CA THR A 161 -16.78 -11.07 13.59
C THR A 161 -17.47 -9.71 13.54
N GLY A 162 -18.80 -9.69 13.68
CA GLY A 162 -19.62 -8.47 13.60
C GLY A 162 -19.31 -7.45 14.69
N ASP A 163 -19.35 -7.88 15.96
CA ASP A 163 -19.37 -6.94 17.09
C ASP A 163 -17.99 -6.43 17.52
N HIS A 164 -16.92 -7.14 17.19
CA HIS A 164 -15.58 -6.82 17.67
C HIS A 164 -14.65 -6.28 16.60
N HIS A 165 -15.12 -6.15 15.35
CA HIS A 165 -14.34 -5.72 14.20
C HIS A 165 -12.95 -6.39 14.16
N LEU A 166 -12.97 -7.74 14.23
CA LEU A 166 -11.75 -8.52 14.04
C LEU A 166 -11.51 -8.74 12.57
N GLY A 167 -10.29 -8.49 12.13
CA GLY A 167 -9.82 -8.80 10.80
C GLY A 167 -8.78 -9.91 10.81
N GLY A 168 -8.62 -10.56 9.67
CA GLY A 168 -7.61 -11.59 9.45
C GLY A 168 -6.93 -11.40 8.10
N ARG A 169 -5.66 -11.77 8.02
CA ARG A 169 -4.91 -11.75 6.77
C ARG A 169 -3.98 -12.94 6.69
N LEU A 170 -3.91 -13.54 5.51
CA LEU A 170 -2.94 -14.57 5.18
C LEU A 170 -2.10 -14.08 4.01
N GLU A 171 -0.79 -14.17 4.12
CA GLU A 171 0.13 -13.89 3.03
C GLU A 171 1.05 -15.08 2.84
N ALA A 172 1.26 -15.47 1.58
CA ALA A 172 2.28 -16.44 1.20
C ALA A 172 3.05 -15.92 0.00
N ALA A 173 4.36 -16.10 0.02
CA ALA A 173 5.22 -15.72 -1.08
C ALA A 173 6.36 -16.71 -1.27
N HIS A 174 6.75 -16.88 -2.53
CA HIS A 174 7.95 -17.58 -2.93
C HIS A 174 8.76 -16.68 -3.85
N LEU A 175 10.07 -16.62 -3.65
CA LEU A 175 11.00 -15.81 -4.43
C LEU A 175 12.21 -16.65 -4.77
N ASP A 176 12.59 -16.60 -6.03
CA ASP A 176 13.82 -17.17 -6.58
C ASP A 176 14.51 -16.07 -7.39
N ARG A 177 15.70 -15.65 -6.94
CA ARG A 177 16.48 -14.58 -7.57
C ARG A 177 17.97 -14.72 -7.32
N TYR A 178 18.77 -14.10 -8.17
CA TYR A 178 20.19 -13.93 -7.93
C TYR A 178 20.45 -12.60 -7.20
N ASP A 179 20.99 -12.66 -5.99
CA ASP A 179 21.44 -11.46 -5.27
C ASP A 179 22.81 -11.03 -5.79
N THR A 180 22.83 -10.04 -6.67
CA THR A 180 24.05 -9.53 -7.31
C THR A 180 25.04 -8.91 -6.34
N LEU A 181 24.57 -8.40 -5.19
CA LEU A 181 25.42 -7.73 -4.19
C LEU A 181 26.16 -8.71 -3.29
N ASN A 182 25.54 -9.82 -2.93
CA ASN A 182 26.11 -10.86 -2.13
C ASN A 182 26.53 -12.07 -2.97
N GLU A 183 26.28 -12.03 -4.30
CA GLU A 183 26.67 -13.02 -5.30
C GLU A 183 26.22 -14.45 -4.94
N PHE A 184 24.90 -14.62 -4.68
CA PHE A 184 24.32 -15.91 -4.41
C PHE A 184 22.89 -16.05 -4.96
N GLN A 185 22.46 -17.29 -5.22
CA GLN A 185 21.06 -17.59 -5.56
C GLN A 185 20.24 -17.64 -4.26
N GLU A 186 19.32 -16.70 -4.11
CA GLU A 186 18.34 -16.67 -3.02
C GLU A 186 17.08 -17.40 -3.43
N VAL A 187 16.74 -18.48 -2.73
CA VAL A 187 15.42 -19.12 -2.82
C VAL A 187 14.74 -18.94 -1.47
N SER A 188 13.68 -18.18 -1.43
CA SER A 188 12.98 -17.90 -0.16
C SER A 188 11.49 -18.13 -0.26
N SER A 189 10.90 -18.55 0.86
CA SER A 189 9.45 -18.72 1.01
C SER A 189 9.01 -18.11 2.32
N GLU A 190 7.86 -17.44 2.28
CA GLU A 190 7.30 -16.76 3.44
C GLU A 190 5.83 -17.11 3.59
N PHE A 191 5.41 -17.32 4.84
CA PHE A 191 4.01 -17.47 5.22
C PHE A 191 3.73 -16.62 6.45
N THR A 192 2.74 -15.71 6.36
CA THR A 192 2.46 -14.74 7.41
C THR A 192 0.94 -14.64 7.66
N PRO A 193 0.38 -15.42 8.59
CA PRO A 193 -0.93 -15.18 9.16
C PRO A 193 -0.92 -13.98 10.11
N ARG A 194 -1.96 -13.16 10.03
CA ARG A 194 -2.16 -11.98 10.87
C ARG A 194 -3.61 -11.95 11.34
N ILE A 195 -3.79 -11.57 12.61
CA ILE A 195 -5.10 -11.22 13.17
C ILE A 195 -5.05 -9.76 13.63
N SER A 196 -6.14 -9.04 13.48
CA SER A 196 -6.19 -7.62 13.84
C SER A 196 -7.52 -7.24 14.44
N ARG A 197 -7.51 -6.21 15.27
CA ARG A 197 -8.70 -5.58 15.85
C ARG A 197 -8.64 -4.09 15.61
N PHE A 198 -9.76 -3.52 15.16
CA PHE A 198 -9.89 -2.07 15.10
C PHE A 198 -10.13 -1.50 16.50
N LEU A 199 -9.50 -0.39 16.81
CA LEU A 199 -9.61 0.39 18.04
C LEU A 199 -10.27 1.72 17.68
N GLY A 200 -11.60 1.74 17.74
CA GLY A 200 -12.39 2.80 17.16
C GLY A 200 -12.23 2.83 15.61
N GLU A 201 -12.42 3.97 15.00
CA GLU A 201 -12.40 4.14 13.54
C GLU A 201 -11.00 4.27 12.95
N ARG A 202 -10.02 4.66 13.74
CA ARG A 202 -8.70 5.10 13.28
C ARG A 202 -7.55 4.23 13.77
N GLY A 203 -7.74 3.55 14.89
CA GLY A 203 -6.74 2.70 15.52
C GLY A 203 -6.82 1.26 15.05
N ARG A 204 -5.70 0.56 14.99
CA ARG A 204 -5.62 -0.87 14.68
C ARG A 204 -4.51 -1.52 15.49
N LEU A 205 -4.84 -2.58 16.19
CA LEU A 205 -3.89 -3.48 16.83
C LEU A 205 -3.86 -4.78 16.03
N ALA A 206 -2.67 -5.27 15.70
CA ALA A 206 -2.55 -6.57 15.03
C ALA A 206 -1.43 -7.40 15.62
N GLY A 207 -1.64 -8.73 15.62
CA GLY A 207 -0.63 -9.73 15.90
C GLY A 207 -0.34 -10.55 14.64
N GLU A 208 0.91 -10.93 14.43
CA GLU A 208 1.33 -11.74 13.30
C GLU A 208 2.30 -12.84 13.74
N LEU A 209 2.21 -13.97 13.04
CA LEU A 209 3.24 -15.00 13.01
C LEU A 209 3.88 -14.97 11.62
N GLN A 210 5.20 -15.03 11.52
CA GLN A 210 5.89 -15.11 10.24
C GLN A 210 6.81 -16.32 10.24
N LEU A 211 6.63 -17.17 9.24
CA LEU A 211 7.54 -18.26 8.91
C LEU A 211 8.27 -17.86 7.63
N PHE A 212 9.58 -17.70 7.73
CA PHE A 212 10.40 -17.33 6.58
C PHE A 212 11.53 -18.35 6.44
N LYS A 213 11.56 -19.03 5.30
CA LYS A 213 12.63 -19.95 4.94
C LYS A 213 13.45 -19.36 3.82
N MET A 214 14.76 -19.34 3.96
CA MET A 214 15.72 -18.92 2.93
C MET A 214 16.73 -20.03 2.70
N ARG A 215 17.13 -20.25 1.46
CA ARG A 215 18.23 -21.11 1.04
C ARG A 215 19.15 -20.32 0.12
N SER A 216 20.45 -20.51 0.34
CA SER A 216 21.54 -20.00 -0.48
C SER A 216 22.27 -21.15 -1.18
N ASP A 217 22.77 -20.92 -2.38
CA ASP A 217 23.71 -21.81 -3.05
C ASP A 217 25.18 -21.53 -2.64
N ARG A 218 25.41 -20.47 -1.86
CA ARG A 218 26.74 -20.04 -1.39
C ARG A 218 26.88 -20.27 0.12
N PRO A 219 27.92 -21.00 0.55
CA PRO A 219 28.22 -21.24 1.96
C PRO A 219 28.47 -19.94 2.75
N GLY A 220 27.96 -19.88 4.00
CA GLY A 220 28.21 -18.78 4.93
C GLY A 220 27.29 -17.55 4.72
N ILE A 221 26.31 -17.61 3.85
CA ILE A 221 25.25 -16.60 3.73
C ILE A 221 24.17 -16.81 4.80
N ALA A 222 23.74 -18.06 4.99
CA ALA A 222 22.83 -18.44 6.06
C ALA A 222 23.54 -18.46 7.41
N LEU A 223 22.77 -18.33 8.50
CA LEU A 223 23.28 -18.51 9.86
C LEU A 223 23.53 -19.98 10.16
N SER A 224 22.69 -20.86 9.62
CA SER A 224 22.81 -22.29 9.84
C SER A 224 23.89 -22.91 8.95
N PRO A 225 24.57 -23.98 9.41
CA PRO A 225 25.61 -24.67 8.63
C PRO A 225 25.10 -25.35 7.35
N GLY A 226 23.79 -25.50 7.19
CA GLY A 226 23.16 -26.15 6.04
C GLY A 226 22.79 -25.19 4.90
N ASP A 227 23.33 -23.99 4.87
CA ASP A 227 23.08 -22.94 3.88
C ASP A 227 21.57 -22.61 3.67
N GLN A 228 20.79 -22.84 4.73
CA GLN A 228 19.37 -22.51 4.76
C GLN A 228 18.96 -22.06 6.17
N ASP A 229 18.21 -20.98 6.26
CA ASP A 229 17.65 -20.48 7.51
C ASP A 229 16.15 -20.66 7.55
N LEU A 230 15.62 -21.02 8.71
CA LEU A 230 14.22 -20.93 9.08
C LEU A 230 14.05 -19.86 10.15
N LEU A 231 13.44 -18.74 9.82
CA LEU A 231 13.18 -17.67 10.75
C LEU A 231 11.71 -17.72 11.19
N VAL A 232 11.50 -17.97 12.48
CA VAL A 232 10.19 -17.96 13.12
C VAL A 232 10.05 -16.63 13.87
N SER A 233 9.04 -15.84 13.52
CA SER A 233 8.86 -14.52 14.13
C SER A 233 7.44 -14.33 14.63
N VAL A 234 7.31 -13.67 15.78
CA VAL A 234 6.02 -13.16 16.29
C VAL A 234 6.12 -11.65 16.38
N GLY A 235 5.12 -10.97 15.87
CA GLY A 235 5.05 -9.51 15.83
C GLY A 235 3.74 -8.96 16.34
N VAL A 236 3.82 -7.75 16.89
CA VAL A 236 2.66 -6.93 17.25
C VAL A 236 2.82 -5.59 16.55
N SER A 237 1.74 -5.08 15.97
CA SER A 237 1.72 -3.76 15.36
C SER A 237 0.55 -2.92 15.88
N LEU A 238 0.82 -1.63 16.09
CA LEU A 238 -0.15 -0.60 16.41
C LEU A 238 -0.17 0.40 15.26
N GLY A 239 -1.32 0.59 14.65
CA GLY A 239 -1.53 1.53 13.55
C GLY A 239 -2.53 2.61 13.91
N TRP A 240 -2.32 3.80 13.34
CA TRP A 240 -3.25 4.92 13.42
C TRP A 240 -3.37 5.54 12.04
N ASP A 241 -4.58 5.47 11.44
CA ASP A 241 -4.86 5.88 10.07
C ASP A 241 -6.00 6.89 10.02
N THR A 242 -5.68 8.11 9.61
CA THR A 242 -6.66 9.19 9.38
C THR A 242 -6.63 9.69 7.94
N ARG A 243 -6.10 8.87 7.02
CA ARG A 243 -6.02 9.25 5.60
C ARG A 243 -7.40 9.45 5.01
N SER A 244 -7.53 10.48 4.17
CA SER A 244 -8.76 10.74 3.42
C SER A 244 -9.11 9.63 2.41
N SER A 245 -8.12 8.86 1.97
CA SER A 245 -8.28 7.69 1.10
C SER A 245 -7.10 6.75 1.30
N TRP A 246 -7.33 5.45 1.20
CA TRP A 246 -6.24 4.47 1.39
C TRP A 246 -5.27 4.43 0.20
N ASN A 247 -5.76 4.55 -1.03
CA ASN A 247 -4.94 4.41 -2.25
C ASN A 247 -4.28 5.70 -2.69
N ASN A 248 -5.00 6.83 -2.60
CA ASN A 248 -4.49 8.13 -3.02
C ASN A 248 -4.86 9.19 -1.97
N PRO A 249 -4.24 9.16 -0.78
CA PRO A 249 -4.54 10.09 0.29
C PRO A 249 -4.16 11.52 -0.11
N ARG A 250 -5.10 12.45 0.09
CA ARG A 250 -4.86 13.88 -0.08
C ARG A 250 -4.61 14.59 1.24
N GLY A 251 -5.04 13.99 2.34
CA GLY A 251 -4.85 14.51 3.70
C GLY A 251 -4.82 13.38 4.70
N GLY A 252 -4.40 13.69 5.93
CA GLY A 252 -4.38 12.75 7.04
C GLY A 252 -3.01 12.18 7.36
N TRP A 253 -3.00 11.27 8.31
CA TRP A 253 -1.82 10.59 8.84
C TRP A 253 -1.93 9.09 8.65
N LEU A 254 -0.80 8.45 8.45
CA LEU A 254 -0.61 7.01 8.63
C LEU A 254 0.61 6.83 9.54
N ASN A 255 0.37 6.29 10.73
CA ASN A 255 1.43 5.98 11.68
C ASN A 255 1.38 4.50 12.00
N GLU A 256 2.53 3.84 11.99
CA GLU A 256 2.64 2.44 12.35
C GLU A 256 3.85 2.21 13.25
N LEU A 257 3.61 1.49 14.33
CA LEU A 257 4.63 0.96 15.23
C LEU A 257 4.58 -0.56 15.16
N VAL A 258 5.71 -1.20 14.84
CA VAL A 258 5.83 -2.67 14.79
C VAL A 258 6.95 -3.11 15.72
N LEU A 259 6.65 -4.06 16.58
CA LEU A 259 7.63 -4.78 17.38
C LEU A 259 7.56 -6.27 17.02
N LYS A 260 8.68 -6.85 16.65
CA LYS A 260 8.76 -8.26 16.23
C LYS A 260 9.95 -8.94 16.87
N LYS A 261 9.74 -10.12 17.43
CA LYS A 261 10.79 -11.05 17.89
C LYS A 261 10.96 -12.14 16.85
N THR A 262 12.19 -12.42 16.49
CA THR A 262 12.57 -13.52 15.58
C THR A 262 13.52 -14.47 16.32
N GLY A 263 13.25 -15.76 16.23
CA GLY A 263 14.10 -16.80 16.78
C GLY A 263 14.21 -16.82 18.32
N GLY A 264 15.30 -17.33 18.83
CA GLY A 264 15.52 -17.52 20.27
C GLY A 264 14.47 -18.49 20.85
N VAL A 265 13.67 -18.03 21.80
CA VAL A 265 12.61 -18.85 22.45
C VAL A 265 11.51 -19.33 21.46
N LEU A 266 11.40 -18.73 20.30
CA LEU A 266 10.47 -19.13 19.25
C LEU A 266 10.98 -20.29 18.39
N GLY A 267 12.26 -20.66 18.55
CA GLY A 267 12.94 -21.62 17.70
C GLY A 267 13.32 -21.05 16.32
N GLY A 268 13.87 -21.90 15.47
CA GLY A 268 14.45 -21.50 14.18
C GLY A 268 15.83 -20.89 14.33
N ASP A 269 16.34 -20.34 13.24
CA ASP A 269 17.66 -19.73 13.15
C ASP A 269 17.58 -18.23 13.45
N GLY A 270 18.64 -17.68 14.04
CA GLY A 270 18.71 -16.29 14.46
C GLY A 270 18.11 -16.00 15.84
N ASP A 271 18.40 -14.82 16.36
CA ASP A 271 17.85 -14.34 17.64
C ASP A 271 17.94 -12.81 17.70
N PHE A 272 16.86 -12.12 17.26
CA PHE A 272 16.86 -10.67 17.20
C PHE A 272 15.46 -10.06 17.36
N TRP A 273 15.44 -8.80 17.74
CA TRP A 273 14.24 -7.95 17.74
C TRP A 273 14.25 -7.00 16.55
N THR A 274 13.08 -6.69 16.05
CA THR A 274 12.87 -5.63 15.05
C THR A 274 11.86 -4.64 15.58
N LEU A 275 12.23 -3.35 15.59
CA LEU A 275 11.34 -2.23 15.87
C LEU A 275 11.23 -1.38 14.60
N VAL A 276 10.01 -1.11 14.15
CA VAL A 276 9.74 -0.23 13.01
C VAL A 276 8.79 0.88 13.45
N VAL A 277 9.13 2.12 13.12
CA VAL A 277 8.27 3.30 13.26
C VAL A 277 8.14 3.93 11.89
N ASP A 278 6.95 3.94 11.33
CA ASP A 278 6.62 4.58 10.04
C ASP A 278 5.58 5.68 10.27
N VAL A 279 5.93 6.90 9.92
CA VAL A 279 5.09 8.10 10.10
C VAL A 279 4.95 8.80 8.77
N ARG A 280 3.71 8.99 8.31
CA ARG A 280 3.42 9.68 7.04
C ARG A 280 2.31 10.69 7.23
N ARG A 281 2.52 11.87 6.67
CA ARG A 281 1.54 12.95 6.63
C ARG A 281 1.28 13.36 5.20
N TRP A 282 0.02 13.35 4.80
CA TRP A 282 -0.44 13.95 3.56
C TRP A 282 -1.20 15.24 3.86
N GLN A 283 -0.98 16.24 3.04
CA GLN A 283 -1.66 17.51 3.16
C GLN A 283 -1.92 18.11 1.78
N THR A 284 -3.18 18.44 1.50
CA THR A 284 -3.55 19.27 0.36
C THR A 284 -3.09 20.71 0.67
N THR A 285 -2.25 21.25 -0.19
CA THR A 285 -1.76 22.65 -0.06
C THR A 285 -2.58 23.62 -0.87
N PHE A 286 -2.87 23.25 -2.12
CA PHE A 286 -3.74 23.98 -3.04
C PHE A 286 -4.59 22.99 -3.84
N PRO A 287 -5.61 23.44 -4.59
CA PRO A 287 -6.35 22.57 -5.48
C PRO A 287 -5.42 21.75 -6.40
N ARG A 288 -5.63 20.44 -6.48
CA ARG A 288 -4.81 19.48 -7.24
C ARG A 288 -3.36 19.29 -6.75
N GLN A 289 -2.98 19.90 -5.64
CA GLN A 289 -1.62 19.80 -5.10
C GLN A 289 -1.62 19.07 -3.75
N ARG A 290 -0.55 18.31 -3.51
CA ARG A 290 -0.39 17.52 -2.31
C ARG A 290 1.07 17.49 -1.87
N LEU A 291 1.28 17.68 -0.57
CA LEU A 291 2.55 17.45 0.11
C LEU A 291 2.48 16.13 0.87
N LEU A 292 3.49 15.30 0.72
CA LEU A 292 3.76 14.11 1.53
C LEU A 292 5.04 14.36 2.33
N LEU A 293 4.95 14.16 3.63
CA LEU A 293 6.09 14.03 4.53
C LEU A 293 6.10 12.60 5.07
N SER A 294 7.23 11.92 5.00
CA SER A 294 7.38 10.54 5.46
C SER A 294 8.68 10.35 6.22
N GLY A 295 8.60 9.70 7.37
CA GLY A 295 9.73 9.27 8.19
C GLY A 295 9.62 7.79 8.50
N LEU A 296 10.71 7.05 8.33
CA LEU A 296 10.81 5.64 8.65
C LEU A 296 12.06 5.42 9.50
N ILE A 297 11.89 4.73 10.63
CA ILE A 297 13.00 4.22 11.45
C ILE A 297 12.81 2.72 11.59
N SER A 298 13.86 1.95 11.35
CA SER A 298 13.86 0.52 11.57
C SER A 298 15.13 0.14 12.34
N LEU A 299 14.93 -0.45 13.49
CA LEU A 299 16.01 -0.88 14.38
C LEU A 299 15.95 -2.39 14.55
N GLN A 300 17.10 -3.04 14.44
CA GLN A 300 17.23 -4.48 14.66
C GLN A 300 18.36 -4.77 15.64
N SER A 301 18.12 -5.68 16.58
CA SER A 301 19.14 -6.18 17.49
C SER A 301 19.90 -7.36 16.87
N GLY A 302 20.81 -7.95 17.63
CA GLY A 302 21.60 -9.10 17.21
C GLY A 302 22.91 -8.72 16.53
N THR A 303 23.80 -9.69 16.35
CA THR A 303 25.09 -9.54 15.67
C THR A 303 24.98 -10.10 14.25
N VAL A 304 25.39 -9.31 13.27
CA VAL A 304 25.36 -9.70 11.86
C VAL A 304 26.28 -10.91 11.64
N GLY A 305 25.71 -11.97 11.02
CA GLY A 305 26.42 -13.23 10.78
C GLY A 305 26.41 -14.23 11.94
N GLU A 306 25.85 -13.85 13.10
CA GLU A 306 25.74 -14.74 14.27
C GLU A 306 24.28 -14.97 14.67
N SER A 307 23.62 -13.93 15.15
CA SER A 307 22.21 -13.96 15.57
C SER A 307 21.28 -13.20 14.65
N PHE A 308 21.84 -12.38 13.74
CA PHE A 308 21.13 -11.65 12.73
C PHE A 308 21.67 -11.97 11.33
N PRO A 309 20.86 -12.49 10.39
CA PRO A 309 21.33 -12.86 9.07
C PRO A 309 21.76 -11.64 8.24
N GLY A 310 22.93 -11.72 7.62
CA GLY A 310 23.50 -10.63 6.81
C GLY A 310 22.63 -10.23 5.61
N TYR A 311 21.93 -11.19 5.00
CA TYR A 311 21.04 -10.95 3.87
C TYR A 311 19.76 -10.16 4.22
N LEU A 312 19.45 -10.00 5.51
CA LEU A 312 18.33 -9.16 5.98
C LEU A 312 18.73 -7.71 6.29
N GLN A 313 20.00 -7.33 6.11
CA GLN A 313 20.41 -5.94 6.27
C GLN A 313 19.62 -5.04 5.29
N TYR A 314 19.23 -3.87 5.79
CA TYR A 314 18.63 -2.84 4.96
C TYR A 314 19.66 -2.30 3.98
N ARG A 315 19.21 -1.99 2.79
CA ARG A 315 19.98 -1.41 1.70
C ARG A 315 19.30 -0.13 1.27
N LEU A 316 20.02 0.98 1.36
CA LEU A 316 19.52 2.28 0.94
C LEU A 316 19.87 2.50 -0.52
N GLY A 317 18.88 2.83 -1.33
CA GLY A 317 18.96 3.02 -2.78
C GLY A 317 17.68 2.49 -3.44
N GLY A 318 17.44 2.91 -4.67
CA GLY A 318 16.27 2.48 -5.44
C GLY A 318 14.98 3.22 -5.09
N ALA A 319 13.92 2.81 -5.74
CA ALA A 319 12.62 3.49 -5.78
C ALA A 319 11.93 3.73 -4.42
N ASN A 320 12.26 2.94 -3.40
CA ASN A 320 11.52 2.92 -2.13
C ASN A 320 12.31 3.45 -0.92
N THR A 321 13.55 3.86 -1.12
CA THR A 321 14.41 4.39 -0.05
C THR A 321 14.97 5.76 -0.44
N ILE A 322 16.19 5.84 -0.97
CA ILE A 322 16.82 7.09 -1.43
C ILE A 322 16.95 7.02 -2.95
N ARG A 323 16.08 7.71 -3.66
CA ARG A 323 16.11 7.78 -5.12
C ARG A 323 17.30 8.62 -5.58
N GLY A 324 17.98 8.19 -6.65
CA GLY A 324 19.23 8.79 -7.12
C GLY A 324 20.47 7.98 -6.71
N TYR A 325 20.25 6.83 -6.07
CA TYR A 325 21.28 5.82 -5.82
C TYR A 325 20.85 4.49 -6.42
N ASP A 326 21.77 3.85 -7.10
CA ASP A 326 21.62 2.49 -7.63
C ASP A 326 22.05 1.48 -6.57
N ILE A 327 21.19 0.49 -6.29
CA ILE A 327 21.51 -0.54 -5.30
C ILE A 327 22.73 -1.35 -5.72
N GLU A 328 22.95 -1.59 -7.00
CA GLU A 328 24.08 -2.40 -7.49
C GLU A 328 25.44 -1.72 -7.34
N LYS A 329 25.47 -0.39 -7.42
CA LYS A 329 26.72 0.40 -7.36
C LYS A 329 27.04 0.91 -5.97
N LEU A 330 26.22 0.53 -4.98
CA LEU A 330 26.35 1.06 -3.64
C LEU A 330 27.57 0.50 -2.89
N SER A 331 28.29 1.41 -2.27
CA SER A 331 29.27 1.03 -1.25
C SER A 331 28.56 0.33 -0.07
N ARG A 332 29.26 -0.60 0.60
CA ARG A 332 28.77 -1.26 1.82
C ARG A 332 28.38 -0.27 2.94
N GLU A 333 28.72 0.99 2.80
CA GLU A 333 28.33 2.07 3.73
C GLU A 333 26.81 2.35 3.74
N LEU A 334 26.09 1.95 2.69
CA LEU A 334 24.63 2.08 2.60
C LEU A 334 23.88 0.84 3.10
N PHE A 335 24.60 -0.10 3.71
CA PHE A 335 24.03 -1.31 4.32
C PHE A 335 24.06 -1.22 5.83
N GLY A 336 23.01 -1.73 6.44
CA GLY A 336 22.97 -1.84 7.90
C GLY A 336 21.76 -2.62 8.38
N ARG A 337 21.88 -3.17 9.58
CA ARG A 337 20.72 -3.77 10.26
C ARG A 337 19.71 -2.72 10.73
N ASN A 338 20.15 -1.48 10.85
CA ASN A 338 19.33 -0.33 11.21
C ASN A 338 19.26 0.66 10.05
N GLN A 339 18.14 1.37 9.94
CA GLN A 339 17.98 2.43 8.96
C GLN A 339 17.11 3.57 9.47
N MET A 340 17.32 4.76 8.93
CA MET A 340 16.44 5.90 9.04
C MET A 340 16.30 6.56 7.67
N ILE A 341 15.06 6.85 7.26
CA ILE A 341 14.74 7.44 5.96
C ILE A 341 13.72 8.56 6.17
N GLY A 342 13.98 9.71 5.56
CA GLY A 342 13.04 10.82 5.44
C GLY A 342 12.73 11.09 3.97
N THR A 343 11.48 11.39 3.67
CA THR A 343 11.02 11.74 2.31
C THR A 343 10.10 12.94 2.38
N VAL A 344 10.35 13.90 1.50
CA VAL A 344 9.43 15.01 1.18
C VAL A 344 9.05 14.86 -0.29
N GLU A 345 7.76 14.81 -0.59
CA GLU A 345 7.28 14.72 -1.97
C GLU A 345 6.15 15.73 -2.18
N TYR A 346 6.24 16.51 -3.24
CA TYR A 346 5.21 17.44 -3.66
C TYR A 346 4.67 17.03 -5.01
N SER A 347 3.37 16.81 -5.10
CA SER A 347 2.71 16.32 -6.31
C SER A 347 1.62 17.26 -6.80
N TYR A 348 1.44 17.29 -8.13
CA TYR A 348 0.39 18.02 -8.83
C TYR A 348 -0.39 17.09 -9.73
N ALA A 349 -1.72 17.04 -9.58
CA ALA A 349 -2.59 16.24 -10.42
C ALA A 349 -2.80 16.90 -11.78
N LEU A 350 -2.07 16.42 -12.79
CA LEU A 350 -2.27 16.81 -14.19
C LEU A 350 -3.64 16.38 -14.68
N VAL A 351 -3.97 15.13 -14.43
CA VAL A 351 -5.29 14.54 -14.70
C VAL A 351 -5.83 14.03 -13.37
N PRO A 352 -6.79 14.73 -12.73
CA PRO A 352 -7.47 14.21 -11.57
C PRO A 352 -8.06 12.84 -11.86
N GLN A 353 -8.14 11.98 -10.83
CA GLN A 353 -8.76 10.67 -11.02
C GLN A 353 -10.16 10.82 -11.58
N ARG A 354 -10.37 10.28 -12.78
CA ARG A 354 -11.67 10.26 -13.45
C ARG A 354 -11.95 8.88 -14.00
N ARG A 355 -13.24 8.63 -14.25
CA ARG A 355 -13.71 7.37 -14.79
C ARG A 355 -13.33 7.26 -16.26
N PHE A 356 -12.89 6.07 -16.62
CA PHE A 356 -12.72 5.60 -17.98
C PHE A 356 -13.51 4.31 -18.15
N ASP A 357 -14.29 4.27 -19.21
CA ASP A 357 -15.03 3.08 -19.61
C ASP A 357 -14.33 2.46 -20.82
N PHE A 358 -13.91 1.22 -20.66
CA PHE A 358 -13.31 0.44 -21.73
C PHE A 358 -13.99 -0.93 -21.82
N TRP A 359 -14.70 -1.16 -22.91
CA TRP A 359 -15.50 -2.35 -23.15
C TRP A 359 -16.52 -2.58 -22.03
N LYS A 360 -16.34 -3.62 -21.20
CA LYS A 360 -17.20 -3.93 -20.04
C LYS A 360 -16.63 -3.46 -18.70
N PHE A 361 -15.47 -2.82 -18.72
CA PHE A 361 -14.78 -2.38 -17.53
C PHE A 361 -14.90 -0.87 -17.36
N SER A 362 -15.29 -0.44 -16.17
CA SER A 362 -15.19 0.94 -15.71
C SER A 362 -14.12 1.04 -14.66
N PHE A 363 -13.18 1.96 -14.81
CA PHE A 363 -12.12 2.17 -13.85
C PHE A 363 -11.77 3.66 -13.73
N ARG A 364 -11.15 4.02 -12.61
CA ARG A 364 -10.68 5.38 -12.40
C ARG A 364 -9.19 5.46 -12.66
N LEU A 365 -8.78 6.34 -13.55
CA LEU A 365 -7.39 6.65 -13.81
C LEU A 365 -7.08 8.10 -13.45
N GLY A 366 -5.87 8.34 -12.99
CA GLY A 366 -5.34 9.66 -12.74
C GLY A 366 -3.85 9.74 -13.08
N LEU A 367 -3.35 10.94 -13.33
CA LEU A 367 -1.95 11.21 -13.61
C LEU A 367 -1.49 12.39 -12.77
N GLU A 368 -0.42 12.19 -12.00
CA GLU A 368 0.23 13.25 -11.23
C GLU A 368 1.71 13.36 -11.62
N VAL A 369 2.25 14.56 -11.55
CA VAL A 369 3.69 14.80 -11.55
C VAL A 369 4.12 15.07 -10.11
N ALA A 370 5.33 14.66 -9.76
CA ALA A 370 5.86 14.88 -8.42
C ALA A 370 7.32 15.33 -8.49
N VAL A 371 7.72 16.14 -7.51
CA VAL A 371 9.12 16.41 -7.18
C VAL A 371 9.36 15.88 -5.76
N PHE A 372 10.56 15.38 -5.51
CA PHE A 372 10.87 14.77 -4.23
C PHE A 372 12.30 15.01 -3.77
N GLY A 373 12.48 14.88 -2.46
CA GLY A 373 13.77 14.79 -1.81
C GLY A 373 13.75 13.67 -0.78
N ASP A 374 14.77 12.82 -0.82
CA ASP A 374 14.96 11.71 0.10
C ASP A 374 16.27 11.90 0.86
N VAL A 375 16.28 11.50 2.13
CA VAL A 375 17.49 11.46 2.96
C VAL A 375 17.47 10.19 3.80
N GLY A 376 18.62 9.56 4.00
CA GLY A 376 18.66 8.37 4.83
C GLY A 376 20.08 7.94 5.22
N VAL A 377 20.11 7.07 6.22
CA VAL A 377 21.32 6.46 6.75
C VAL A 377 21.04 5.02 7.16
N ALA A 378 21.98 4.12 6.90
CA ALA A 378 21.96 2.75 7.41
C ALA A 378 23.23 2.51 8.23
N TRP A 379 23.10 1.72 9.32
CA TRP A 379 24.21 1.43 10.22
C TRP A 379 24.06 0.09 10.93
N ASN A 380 25.14 -0.52 11.28
CA ASN A 380 25.15 -1.73 12.11
C ASN A 380 25.30 -1.38 13.59
N GLU A 381 26.26 -0.59 13.95
CA GLU A 381 26.54 -0.19 15.32
C GLU A 381 26.33 1.32 15.52
N SER A 382 25.97 1.73 16.73
CA SER A 382 25.67 3.15 17.02
C SER A 382 26.83 4.10 16.67
N ARG A 383 28.08 3.62 16.73
CA ARG A 383 29.25 4.39 16.29
C ARG A 383 29.29 4.69 14.80
N ASP A 384 28.60 3.88 13.99
CA ASP A 384 28.51 4.06 12.54
C ASP A 384 27.48 5.13 12.16
N LEU A 385 26.58 5.52 13.08
CA LEU A 385 25.61 6.56 12.85
C LEU A 385 26.29 7.92 12.81
N SER A 386 26.49 8.45 11.62
CA SER A 386 27.17 9.71 11.41
C SER A 386 26.65 10.47 10.21
N ALA A 387 26.79 11.80 10.23
CA ALA A 387 26.43 12.66 9.10
C ALA A 387 27.18 12.31 7.81
N LYS A 388 28.41 11.76 7.93
CA LYS A 388 29.24 11.34 6.77
C LYS A 388 28.62 10.14 6.02
N ARG A 389 27.86 9.28 6.71
CA ARG A 389 27.16 8.13 6.10
C ARG A 389 25.76 8.47 5.65
N THR A 390 25.24 9.66 5.98
CA THR A 390 23.94 10.11 5.52
C THR A 390 24.00 10.46 4.04
N ARG A 391 23.04 9.97 3.28
CA ARG A 391 22.91 10.19 1.84
C ARG A 391 21.61 10.91 1.54
N ALA A 392 21.64 11.74 0.51
CA ALA A 392 20.46 12.48 0.06
C ALA A 392 20.34 12.40 -1.47
N GLY A 393 19.12 12.27 -1.94
CA GLY A 393 18.78 12.29 -3.35
C GLY A 393 17.54 13.13 -3.59
N MET A 394 17.41 13.66 -4.80
CA MET A 394 16.25 14.44 -5.22
C MET A 394 15.85 14.07 -6.64
N GLY A 395 14.65 14.46 -7.04
CA GLY A 395 14.22 14.16 -8.41
C GLY A 395 12.80 14.54 -8.69
N SER A 396 12.31 14.03 -9.80
CA SER A 396 10.93 14.20 -10.25
C SER A 396 10.41 12.91 -10.88
N GLY A 397 9.09 12.82 -11.02
CA GLY A 397 8.50 11.62 -11.61
C GLY A 397 7.01 11.72 -11.85
N LEU A 398 6.51 10.66 -12.47
CA LEU A 398 5.10 10.47 -12.77
C LEU A 398 4.45 9.50 -11.79
N ARG A 399 3.20 9.76 -11.48
CA ARG A 399 2.33 8.93 -10.63
C ARG A 399 1.11 8.56 -11.43
N ILE A 400 0.97 7.28 -11.77
CA ILE A 400 -0.20 6.76 -12.48
C ILE A 400 -1.09 6.09 -11.44
N LEU A 401 -2.29 6.63 -11.26
CA LEU A 401 -3.26 6.16 -10.29
C LEU A 401 -4.20 5.18 -10.99
N MET A 402 -4.18 3.91 -10.58
CA MET A 402 -5.00 2.84 -11.15
C MET A 402 -5.94 2.25 -10.10
N PRO A 403 -7.09 1.69 -10.50
CA PRO A 403 -8.01 1.03 -9.57
C PRO A 403 -7.43 -0.29 -9.05
N GLY A 404 -7.73 -0.60 -7.79
CA GLY A 404 -7.36 -1.88 -7.18
C GLY A 404 -5.86 -2.12 -7.02
N SER A 405 -5.03 -1.14 -7.36
CA SER A 405 -3.58 -1.21 -7.22
C SER A 405 -3.03 0.02 -6.53
N GLU A 406 -1.80 -0.09 -6.04
CA GLU A 406 -1.03 1.07 -5.64
C GLU A 406 -0.70 1.95 -6.84
N MET A 407 -0.30 3.15 -6.54
CA MET A 407 0.20 4.10 -7.50
C MET A 407 1.44 3.56 -8.21
N LEU A 408 1.39 3.48 -9.53
CA LEU A 408 2.57 3.23 -10.34
C LEU A 408 3.43 4.48 -10.38
N ARG A 409 4.71 4.37 -10.05
CA ARG A 409 5.66 5.47 -10.02
C ARG A 409 6.77 5.27 -11.03
N LEU A 410 7.05 6.31 -11.79
CA LEU A 410 8.17 6.42 -12.70
C LEU A 410 9.00 7.62 -12.28
N ASP A 411 10.14 7.41 -11.66
CA ASP A 411 10.95 8.44 -11.05
C ASP A 411 12.31 8.56 -11.76
N VAL A 412 12.78 9.79 -11.91
CA VAL A 412 14.19 10.11 -12.23
C VAL A 412 14.77 10.76 -10.98
N GLY A 413 15.65 10.05 -10.31
CA GLY A 413 16.37 10.51 -9.13
C GLY A 413 17.78 10.94 -9.49
N TRP A 414 18.29 11.91 -8.76
CA TRP A 414 19.66 12.39 -8.85
C TRP A 414 20.29 12.49 -7.46
N SER A 415 21.56 12.16 -7.38
CA SER A 415 22.37 12.39 -6.21
C SER A 415 23.80 12.81 -6.59
N PRO A 416 24.52 13.54 -5.70
CA PRO A 416 25.89 13.99 -5.99
C PRO A 416 26.88 12.85 -6.27
N GLU A 417 26.68 11.71 -5.63
CA GLU A 417 27.57 10.55 -5.72
C GLU A 417 27.11 9.52 -6.75
N GLY A 418 25.79 9.36 -6.91
CA GLY A 418 25.20 8.34 -7.79
C GLY A 418 24.92 8.83 -9.22
N GLY A 419 24.75 10.14 -9.43
CA GLY A 419 24.30 10.68 -10.72
C GLY A 419 22.80 10.50 -10.92
N PHE A 420 22.36 10.33 -12.18
CA PHE A 420 20.95 10.13 -12.53
C PHE A 420 20.60 8.65 -12.60
N HIS A 421 19.49 8.28 -11.96
CA HIS A 421 18.92 6.93 -11.99
C HIS A 421 17.43 6.98 -12.30
N PHE A 422 16.99 6.01 -13.09
CA PHE A 422 15.58 5.79 -13.37
C PHE A 422 15.05 4.73 -12.42
N HIS A 423 13.96 5.05 -11.74
CA HIS A 423 13.33 4.16 -10.80
C HIS A 423 11.88 3.87 -11.21
N PHE A 424 11.52 2.62 -11.20
CA PHE A 424 10.16 2.15 -11.40
C PHE A 424 9.66 1.49 -10.13
N ALA A 425 8.48 1.86 -9.68
CA ALA A 425 7.80 1.17 -8.58
C ALA A 425 6.32 1.00 -8.93
N GLY A 426 5.89 -0.23 -8.89
CA GLY A 426 4.49 -0.61 -9.07
C GLY A 426 3.93 -1.22 -7.79
N ASP A 427 2.70 -1.72 -7.92
CA ASP A 427 2.01 -2.47 -6.87
C ASP A 427 2.64 -3.85 -6.68
N THR A 428 3.87 -3.85 -6.30
CA THR A 428 4.51 -5.01 -5.73
C THR A 428 4.49 -4.85 -4.24
N LYS A 429 4.43 -5.94 -3.51
CA LYS A 429 4.44 -5.98 -2.04
C LYS A 429 5.09 -4.73 -1.46
N PRO A 430 4.47 -4.10 -0.47
CA PRO A 430 5.19 -3.09 0.28
C PRO A 430 6.54 -3.70 0.60
N ASN A 431 7.59 -3.04 0.14
CA ASN A 431 8.95 -3.42 0.44
C ASN A 431 8.98 -3.91 1.90
N ARG A 432 9.76 -4.95 2.22
CA ARG A 432 9.95 -5.44 3.62
C ARG A 432 10.16 -4.30 4.63
N GLN A 433 10.45 -3.11 4.13
CA GLN A 433 10.74 -1.88 4.87
C GLN A 433 9.53 -0.97 5.11
N ARG A 434 8.43 -1.09 4.35
CA ARG A 434 7.24 -0.23 4.49
C ARG A 434 5.98 -1.08 4.42
N ARG A 435 5.32 -1.26 5.55
CA ARG A 435 4.08 -2.02 5.67
C ARG A 435 2.87 -1.12 5.50
N ARG A 436 1.78 -1.69 5.02
CA ARG A 436 0.46 -1.07 5.06
C ARG A 436 -0.26 -1.47 6.34
N VAL A 437 -0.82 -0.49 7.02
CA VAL A 437 -1.90 -0.71 7.96
C VAL A 437 -3.20 -0.69 7.16
N ARG A 438 -3.88 -1.80 7.12
CA ARG A 438 -5.22 -1.96 6.57
C ARG A 438 -6.12 -2.54 7.65
#